data_a2e4cc8d4dbd5cb6fd4d59d5576fa46d
#
_entry.id   a2e4cc8d4dbd5cb6fd4d59d5576fa46d
#
_cell.length_a   1.000
_cell.length_b   1.000
_cell.length_c   1.000
_cell.angle_alpha   90.00
_cell.angle_beta   90.00
_cell.angle_gamma   90.00
#
_symmetry.space_group_name_H-M   'P 1'
#
loop_
_entity.id
_entity.type
_entity.pdbx_description
1 polymer ?
#
loop_
_entity_poly.entity_id
_entity_poly.type
_entity_poly.pdbx_seq_one_letter_code
_entity_poly.pdbx_strand_id
1 'polypeptide(L)'
;MPIISTEDNYLTVLNLFTTDTPEHQAQLLTEMGKIVEAAAYEGWISSTVHAGQDSPGTANLIQWRSGEDLEKRYSGEEFRHRTLPVFREITTAIRLLQNEIAFTQTRPDLAGRIEVSPDRDDYTAIEVFRVGEADQADLIKLLGEDRQWLADVPGYRSHSVFKGLRAMFVEGAFAVVYSQWDSKESYDAFHGVPDERKPQARRANEERVAELTVERDSNTYRVVHTRAAGA
;
A
#
# COMPACT_ATOMS: atom_id res chain seq x y z
N MET A 1 14.17 -10.30 -0.47
CA MET A 1 13.33 -9.17 -0.92
C MET A 1 11.87 -9.49 -0.62
N PRO A 2 11.08 -8.55 -0.11
CA PRO A 2 9.67 -8.75 0.14
C PRO A 2 8.90 -9.05 -1.15
N ILE A 3 7.92 -9.97 -1.03
CA ILE A 3 7.01 -10.36 -2.12
C ILE A 3 5.59 -10.17 -1.60
N ILE A 4 4.70 -9.65 -2.44
CA ILE A 4 3.27 -9.61 -2.17
C ILE A 4 2.64 -10.85 -2.81
N SER A 5 2.02 -11.71 -1.99
CA SER A 5 1.43 -12.98 -2.44
C SER A 5 0.17 -13.29 -1.64
N THR A 6 -0.82 -13.86 -2.31
CA THR A 6 -2.02 -14.40 -1.66
C THR A 6 -1.75 -15.76 -0.97
N GLU A 7 -0.60 -16.37 -1.25
CA GLU A 7 -0.26 -17.72 -0.74
C GLU A 7 0.42 -17.69 0.63
N ASP A 8 1.04 -16.57 1.01
CA ASP A 8 1.89 -16.49 2.21
C ASP A 8 1.09 -16.42 3.52
N ASN A 9 -0.19 -16.08 3.48
CA ASN A 9 -1.06 -15.90 4.65
C ASN A 9 -0.50 -14.94 5.73
N TYR A 10 0.41 -14.04 5.36
CA TYR A 10 0.94 -13.03 6.27
C TYR A 10 -0.09 -11.93 6.53
N LEU A 11 -0.11 -11.43 7.78
CA LEU A 11 -0.76 -10.16 8.04
C LEU A 11 0.04 -9.05 7.34
N THR A 12 -0.59 -8.37 6.41
CA THR A 12 0.00 -7.22 5.71
C THR A 12 -0.42 -5.93 6.39
N VAL A 13 0.55 -5.18 6.88
CA VAL A 13 0.31 -3.89 7.52
C VAL A 13 0.81 -2.79 6.59
N LEU A 14 -0.03 -1.82 6.32
CA LEU A 14 0.32 -0.62 5.58
C LEU A 14 0.18 0.59 6.51
N ASN A 15 1.29 1.15 6.93
CA ASN A 15 1.32 2.38 7.72
C ASN A 15 1.54 3.56 6.79
N LEU A 16 0.58 4.47 6.75
CA LEU A 16 0.62 5.69 5.95
C LEU A 16 0.81 6.90 6.85
N PHE A 17 1.76 7.74 6.49
CA PHE A 17 2.12 8.93 7.22
C PHE A 17 2.13 10.13 6.27
N THR A 18 1.32 11.13 6.56
CA THR A 18 1.30 12.39 5.81
C THR A 18 2.18 13.40 6.53
N THR A 19 2.98 14.14 5.79
CA THR A 19 3.77 15.27 6.30
C THR A 19 3.39 16.52 5.53
N ASP A 20 3.68 17.69 6.08
CA ASP A 20 3.36 18.98 5.47
C ASP A 20 4.47 19.50 4.55
N THR A 21 5.70 18.99 4.72
CA THR A 21 6.87 19.44 3.94
C THR A 21 7.76 18.28 3.48
N PRO A 22 8.56 18.48 2.42
CA PRO A 22 9.60 17.52 2.01
C PRO A 22 10.68 17.29 3.09
N GLU A 23 10.98 18.30 3.91
CA GLU A 23 11.95 18.22 5.00
C GLU A 23 11.45 17.27 6.10
N HIS A 24 10.17 17.38 6.49
CA HIS A 24 9.55 16.46 7.43
C HIS A 24 9.46 15.04 6.85
N GLN A 25 9.19 14.89 5.55
CA GLN A 25 9.30 13.59 4.88
C GLN A 25 10.71 13.00 5.00
N ALA A 26 11.75 13.80 4.73
CA ALA A 26 13.13 13.34 4.82
C ALA A 26 13.53 12.92 6.25
N GLN A 27 13.09 13.70 7.26
CA GLN A 27 13.26 13.35 8.66
C GLN A 27 12.57 12.02 9.00
N LEU A 28 11.32 11.86 8.58
CA LEU A 28 10.53 10.65 8.84
C LEU A 28 11.16 9.41 8.18
N LEU A 29 11.65 9.53 6.94
CA LEU A 29 12.37 8.47 6.25
C LEU A 29 13.63 8.05 6.99
N THR A 30 14.36 9.01 7.57
CA THR A 30 15.55 8.74 8.38
C THR A 30 15.19 7.94 9.63
N GLU A 31 14.14 8.33 10.35
CA GLU A 31 13.70 7.60 11.55
C GLU A 31 13.15 6.20 11.21
N MET A 32 12.39 6.08 10.13
CA MET A 32 11.90 4.77 9.64
C MET A 32 13.06 3.84 9.24
N GLY A 33 14.07 4.37 8.56
CA GLY A 33 15.27 3.60 8.20
C GLY A 33 15.93 2.98 9.42
N LYS A 34 16.15 3.76 10.49
CA LYS A 34 16.73 3.26 11.76
C LYS A 34 15.89 2.13 12.37
N ILE A 35 14.55 2.28 12.36
CA ILE A 35 13.63 1.28 12.93
C ILE A 35 13.67 -0.01 12.11
N VAL A 36 13.65 0.09 10.78
CA VAL A 36 13.67 -1.07 9.89
C VAL A 36 15.02 -1.79 9.99
N GLU A 37 16.15 -1.06 10.05
CA GLU A 37 17.47 -1.64 10.23
C GLU A 37 17.61 -2.38 11.58
N ALA A 38 17.01 -1.84 12.64
CA ALA A 38 17.03 -2.45 13.96
C ALA A 38 15.98 -3.55 14.15
N ALA A 39 15.06 -3.76 13.20
CA ALA A 39 13.93 -4.67 13.37
C ALA A 39 14.41 -6.12 13.60
N ALA A 40 14.07 -6.66 14.77
CA ALA A 40 14.33 -8.03 15.18
C ALA A 40 13.14 -8.54 16.04
N TYR A 41 11.92 -8.08 15.71
CA TYR A 41 10.74 -8.42 16.48
C TYR A 41 10.26 -9.83 16.17
N GLU A 42 9.74 -10.53 17.19
CA GLU A 42 9.14 -11.84 16.99
C GLU A 42 7.99 -11.76 15.97
N GLY A 43 8.01 -12.66 14.99
CA GLY A 43 6.98 -12.72 13.94
C GLY A 43 7.06 -11.63 12.86
N TRP A 44 7.99 -10.68 12.95
CA TRP A 44 8.27 -9.75 11.85
C TRP A 44 8.94 -10.48 10.68
N ILE A 45 8.40 -10.28 9.48
CA ILE A 45 8.87 -10.93 8.24
C ILE A 45 9.66 -9.95 7.38
N SER A 46 9.07 -8.77 7.10
CA SER A 46 9.71 -7.76 6.26
C SER A 46 9.13 -6.38 6.47
N SER A 47 9.88 -5.37 6.06
CA SER A 47 9.43 -3.98 5.93
C SER A 47 9.95 -3.36 4.66
N THR A 48 9.10 -2.57 3.99
CA THR A 48 9.45 -1.77 2.82
C THR A 48 8.99 -0.35 3.02
N VAL A 49 9.93 0.58 2.99
CA VAL A 49 9.70 2.02 3.18
C VAL A 49 9.61 2.70 1.83
N HIS A 50 8.59 3.53 1.68
CA HIS A 50 8.32 4.28 0.47
C HIS A 50 8.33 5.77 0.78
N ALA A 51 8.92 6.56 -0.13
CA ALA A 51 8.86 8.02 -0.12
C ALA A 51 7.75 8.51 -1.03
N GLY A 52 6.88 9.41 -0.53
CA GLY A 52 5.83 10.04 -1.32
C GLY A 52 6.40 10.91 -2.44
N GLN A 53 5.73 10.94 -3.58
CA GLN A 53 6.16 11.69 -4.77
C GLN A 53 5.20 12.81 -5.13
N ASP A 54 3.89 12.57 -5.19
CA ASP A 54 2.90 13.61 -5.51
C ASP A 54 2.60 14.49 -4.29
N SER A 55 2.62 13.88 -3.10
CA SER A 55 2.45 14.59 -1.82
C SER A 55 3.49 14.12 -0.82
N PRO A 56 4.02 15.03 0.05
CA PRO A 56 4.96 14.66 1.08
C PRO A 56 4.35 13.66 2.07
N GLY A 57 5.07 12.60 2.34
CA GLY A 57 4.66 11.54 3.26
C GLY A 57 5.42 10.25 3.01
N THR A 58 5.10 9.23 3.77
CA THR A 58 5.73 7.93 3.65
C THR A 58 4.70 6.81 3.75
N ALA A 59 4.99 5.67 3.13
CA ALA A 59 4.27 4.44 3.37
C ALA A 59 5.26 3.36 3.84
N ASN A 60 4.88 2.58 4.83
CA ASN A 60 5.65 1.42 5.26
C ASN A 60 4.78 0.17 5.14
N LEU A 61 5.13 -0.67 4.16
CA LEU A 61 4.51 -1.97 3.94
C LEU A 61 5.26 -3.00 4.78
N ILE A 62 4.58 -3.60 5.76
CA ILE A 62 5.16 -4.52 6.71
C ILE A 62 4.42 -5.85 6.64
N GLN A 63 5.16 -6.94 6.61
CA GLN A 63 4.60 -8.29 6.70
C GLN A 63 4.87 -8.87 8.09
N TRP A 64 3.84 -9.44 8.69
CA TRP A 64 3.90 -10.10 9.98
C TRP A 64 3.37 -11.53 9.88
N ARG A 65 3.94 -12.43 10.65
CA ARG A 65 3.46 -13.82 10.77
C ARG A 65 1.99 -13.86 11.23
N SER A 66 1.63 -12.99 12.18
CA SER A 66 0.30 -12.96 12.77
C SER A 66 -0.10 -11.58 13.34
N GLY A 67 -1.40 -11.40 13.61
CA GLY A 67 -1.90 -10.22 14.33
C GLY A 67 -1.46 -10.18 15.79
N GLU A 68 -1.21 -11.33 16.41
CA GLU A 68 -0.71 -11.41 17.78
C GLU A 68 0.72 -10.85 17.90
N ASP A 69 1.59 -11.18 16.94
CA ASP A 69 2.96 -10.67 16.91
C ASP A 69 2.97 -9.14 16.69
N LEU A 70 2.09 -8.64 15.83
CA LEU A 70 1.92 -7.20 15.64
C LEU A 70 1.42 -6.51 16.92
N GLU A 71 0.44 -7.08 17.60
CA GLU A 71 -0.11 -6.51 18.83
C GLU A 71 0.94 -6.45 19.94
N LYS A 72 1.79 -7.47 20.09
CA LYS A 72 2.95 -7.43 20.99
C LYS A 72 3.86 -6.24 20.69
N ARG A 73 4.12 -5.96 19.41
CA ARG A 73 4.93 -4.81 18.99
C ARG A 73 4.24 -3.47 19.31
N TYR A 74 2.95 -3.34 18.99
CA TYR A 74 2.23 -2.08 19.16
C TYR A 74 1.86 -1.78 20.63
N SER A 75 1.67 -2.80 21.45
CA SER A 75 1.48 -2.64 22.88
C SER A 75 2.76 -2.42 23.67
N GLY A 76 3.91 -2.69 23.06
CA GLY A 76 5.22 -2.57 23.70
C GLY A 76 5.62 -1.11 24.00
N GLU A 77 6.40 -0.94 25.10
CA GLU A 77 6.89 0.35 25.59
C GLU A 77 7.67 1.14 24.53
N GLU A 78 8.49 0.45 23.72
CA GLU A 78 9.28 1.06 22.67
C GLU A 78 8.40 1.75 21.61
N PHE A 79 7.35 1.06 21.15
CA PHE A 79 6.44 1.66 20.16
C PHE A 79 5.65 2.81 20.75
N ARG A 80 5.05 2.63 21.92
CA ARG A 80 4.15 3.61 22.54
C ARG A 80 4.88 4.87 23.01
N HIS A 81 6.06 4.72 23.60
CA HIS A 81 6.76 5.80 24.28
C HIS A 81 7.97 6.36 23.56
N ARG A 82 8.46 5.67 22.51
CA ARG A 82 9.61 6.14 21.73
C ARG A 82 9.29 6.33 20.25
N THR A 83 8.63 5.38 19.60
CA THR A 83 8.38 5.43 18.15
C THR A 83 7.20 6.35 17.81
N LEU A 84 6.03 6.07 18.36
CA LEU A 84 4.81 6.79 18.01
C LEU A 84 4.83 8.29 18.36
N PRO A 85 5.38 8.73 19.51
CA PRO A 85 5.52 10.17 19.81
C PRO A 85 6.37 10.90 18.78
N VAL A 86 7.54 10.36 18.41
CA VAL A 86 8.41 10.96 17.38
C VAL A 86 7.69 11.11 16.05
N PHE A 87 6.96 10.08 15.63
CA PHE A 87 6.19 10.15 14.38
C PHE A 87 5.09 11.21 14.44
N ARG A 88 4.39 11.35 15.59
CA ARG A 88 3.35 12.37 15.77
C ARG A 88 3.88 13.80 15.72
N GLU A 89 5.12 14.03 16.08
CA GLU A 89 5.75 15.36 16.00
C GLU A 89 6.08 15.76 14.56
N ILE A 90 6.33 14.77 13.69
CA ILE A 90 6.77 14.98 12.31
C ILE A 90 5.59 14.94 11.32
N THR A 91 4.50 14.24 11.68
CA THR A 91 3.39 13.95 10.75
C THR A 91 2.14 14.77 11.07
N THR A 92 1.39 15.09 10.03
CA THR A 92 0.05 15.70 10.13
C THR A 92 -1.07 14.66 10.22
N ALA A 93 -0.83 13.46 9.70
CA ALA A 93 -1.76 12.34 9.81
C ALA A 93 -1.02 10.99 9.85
N ILE A 94 -1.59 10.05 10.60
CA ILE A 94 -1.11 8.66 10.72
C ILE A 94 -2.29 7.73 10.49
N ARG A 95 -2.13 6.73 9.63
CA ARG A 95 -3.08 5.63 9.43
C ARG A 95 -2.33 4.31 9.50
N LEU A 96 -2.74 3.42 10.40
CA LEU A 96 -2.14 2.10 10.57
C LEU A 96 -3.16 1.06 10.14
N LEU A 97 -2.98 0.51 8.94
CA LEU A 97 -3.94 -0.35 8.26
C LEU A 97 -3.49 -1.80 8.31
N GLN A 98 -4.28 -2.67 8.92
CA GLN A 98 -4.07 -4.13 8.92
C GLN A 98 -4.93 -4.75 7.83
N ASN A 99 -4.33 -5.59 7.02
CA ASN A 99 -4.94 -6.12 5.82
C ASN A 99 -4.61 -7.61 5.62
N GLU A 100 -5.48 -8.30 4.88
CA GLU A 100 -5.14 -9.52 4.15
C GLU A 100 -5.04 -9.22 2.65
N ILE A 101 -4.20 -9.97 1.93
CA ILE A 101 -4.07 -9.84 0.48
C ILE A 101 -5.20 -10.64 -0.16
N ALA A 102 -6.17 -9.93 -0.75
CA ALA A 102 -7.36 -10.55 -1.35
C ALA A 102 -7.14 -10.92 -2.82
N PHE A 103 -6.32 -10.16 -3.53
CA PHE A 103 -6.08 -10.38 -4.96
C PHE A 103 -4.71 -9.88 -5.37
N THR A 104 -4.08 -10.58 -6.33
CA THR A 104 -2.85 -10.15 -6.98
C THR A 104 -2.90 -10.43 -8.48
N GLN A 105 -2.38 -9.51 -9.28
CA GLN A 105 -2.22 -9.66 -10.71
C GLN A 105 -0.91 -9.05 -11.15
N THR A 106 -0.26 -9.71 -12.09
CA THR A 106 0.92 -9.18 -12.78
C THR A 106 0.72 -9.16 -14.28
N ARG A 107 1.50 -8.35 -14.96
CA ARG A 107 1.76 -8.50 -16.38
C ARG A 107 2.32 -9.91 -16.66
N PRO A 108 1.97 -10.57 -17.78
CA PRO A 108 2.30 -12.00 -18.01
C PRO A 108 3.78 -12.35 -17.92
N ASP A 109 4.68 -11.44 -18.33
CA ASP A 109 6.13 -11.66 -18.30
C ASP A 109 6.74 -11.70 -16.89
N LEU A 110 6.01 -11.25 -15.87
CA LEU A 110 6.44 -11.30 -14.46
C LEU A 110 6.04 -12.59 -13.74
N ALA A 111 5.36 -13.51 -14.43
CA ALA A 111 5.00 -14.85 -13.93
C ALA A 111 4.34 -14.87 -12.53
N GLY A 112 3.50 -13.89 -12.25
CA GLY A 112 2.76 -13.80 -10.99
C GLY A 112 3.57 -13.26 -9.79
N ARG A 113 4.84 -12.91 -9.96
CA ARG A 113 5.71 -12.48 -8.88
C ARG A 113 5.69 -10.97 -8.71
N ILE A 114 5.21 -10.50 -7.56
CA ILE A 114 5.18 -9.08 -7.19
C ILE A 114 6.29 -8.82 -6.17
N GLU A 115 7.42 -8.36 -6.66
CA GLU A 115 8.55 -7.96 -5.83
C GLU A 115 8.48 -6.48 -5.49
N VAL A 116 8.86 -6.14 -4.25
CA VAL A 116 8.97 -4.75 -3.78
C VAL A 116 10.41 -4.49 -3.34
N SER A 117 11.13 -3.65 -4.09
CA SER A 117 12.56 -3.41 -3.87
C SER A 117 12.98 -2.01 -4.32
N PRO A 118 13.93 -1.36 -3.62
CA PRO A 118 14.52 -0.09 -4.07
C PRO A 118 15.43 -0.27 -5.30
N ASP A 119 15.88 -1.50 -5.60
CA ASP A 119 16.70 -1.82 -6.78
C ASP A 119 15.87 -1.86 -8.08
N ARG A 120 14.56 -1.75 -7.95
CA ARG A 120 13.62 -1.68 -9.07
C ARG A 120 13.13 -0.26 -9.18
N ASP A 121 13.17 0.30 -10.37
CA ASP A 121 12.67 1.66 -10.65
C ASP A 121 11.15 1.63 -10.93
N ASP A 122 10.40 0.92 -10.07
CA ASP A 122 8.95 0.83 -10.19
C ASP A 122 8.29 2.12 -9.68
N TYR A 123 7.42 2.69 -10.49
CA TYR A 123 6.53 3.75 -10.04
C TYR A 123 5.35 3.12 -9.31
N THR A 124 5.25 3.36 -8.01
CA THR A 124 4.24 2.73 -7.13
C THR A 124 3.11 3.71 -6.83
N ALA A 125 1.86 3.28 -6.97
CA ALA A 125 0.70 4.01 -6.48
C ALA A 125 -0.02 3.21 -5.39
N ILE A 126 -0.42 3.90 -4.33
CA ILE A 126 -1.19 3.34 -3.22
C ILE A 126 -2.48 4.16 -3.09
N GLU A 127 -3.60 3.45 -3.18
CA GLU A 127 -4.93 4.02 -3.08
C GLU A 127 -5.68 3.36 -1.93
N VAL A 128 -6.30 4.16 -1.07
CA VAL A 128 -7.14 3.69 0.03
C VAL A 128 -8.58 4.08 -0.28
N PHE A 129 -9.47 3.11 -0.30
CA PHE A 129 -10.89 3.28 -0.53
C PHE A 129 -11.64 2.99 0.76
N ARG A 130 -12.34 3.97 1.31
CA ARG A 130 -13.29 3.75 2.40
C ARG A 130 -14.64 3.36 1.82
N VAL A 131 -15.29 2.40 2.43
CA VAL A 131 -16.51 1.77 1.90
C VAL A 131 -17.44 1.38 3.06
N GLY A 132 -18.71 1.18 2.77
CA GLY A 132 -19.65 0.56 3.71
C GLY A 132 -19.26 -0.88 4.00
N GLU A 133 -19.46 -1.35 5.23
CA GLU A 133 -19.12 -2.73 5.61
C GLU A 133 -19.78 -3.78 4.71
N ALA A 134 -21.04 -3.55 4.34
CA ALA A 134 -21.80 -4.46 3.46
C ALA A 134 -21.26 -4.54 2.04
N ASP A 135 -20.57 -3.49 1.57
CA ASP A 135 -20.13 -3.33 0.18
C ASP A 135 -18.63 -3.67 0.01
N GLN A 136 -17.90 -3.96 1.11
CA GLN A 136 -16.45 -4.20 1.05
C GLN A 136 -16.10 -5.35 0.10
N ALA A 137 -16.82 -6.46 0.14
CA ALA A 137 -16.54 -7.62 -0.71
C ALA A 137 -16.74 -7.31 -2.20
N ASP A 138 -17.80 -6.58 -2.53
CA ASP A 138 -18.08 -6.14 -3.90
C ASP A 138 -17.01 -5.17 -4.41
N LEU A 139 -16.60 -4.22 -3.57
CA LEU A 139 -15.51 -3.30 -3.92
C LEU A 139 -14.20 -4.03 -4.18
N ILE A 140 -13.82 -5.01 -3.35
CA ILE A 140 -12.61 -5.81 -3.54
C ILE A 140 -12.64 -6.55 -4.87
N LYS A 141 -13.76 -7.17 -5.22
CA LYS A 141 -13.95 -7.83 -6.51
C LYS A 141 -13.79 -6.86 -7.68
N LEU A 142 -14.43 -5.68 -7.60
CA LEU A 142 -14.31 -4.63 -8.62
C LEU A 142 -12.88 -4.11 -8.79
N LEU A 143 -12.12 -3.99 -7.69
CA LEU A 143 -10.74 -3.52 -7.70
C LEU A 143 -9.74 -4.59 -8.15
N GLY A 144 -10.09 -5.88 -8.03
CA GLY A 144 -9.26 -7.03 -8.38
C GLY A 144 -9.73 -7.75 -9.64
N GLU A 145 -10.57 -8.78 -9.47
CA GLU A 145 -11.00 -9.70 -10.54
C GLU A 145 -11.60 -9.00 -11.76
N ASP A 146 -12.37 -7.94 -11.54
CA ASP A 146 -13.04 -7.20 -12.62
C ASP A 146 -12.08 -6.23 -13.35
N ARG A 147 -10.79 -6.20 -12.99
CA ARG A 147 -9.74 -5.38 -13.63
C ARG A 147 -8.66 -6.20 -14.35
N GLN A 148 -8.92 -7.46 -14.69
CA GLN A 148 -7.94 -8.31 -15.38
C GLN A 148 -7.40 -7.69 -16.68
N TRP A 149 -8.18 -6.84 -17.35
CA TRP A 149 -7.75 -6.06 -18.51
C TRP A 149 -6.57 -5.13 -18.26
N LEU A 150 -6.21 -4.85 -16.99
CA LEU A 150 -5.00 -4.08 -16.67
C LEU A 150 -3.72 -4.76 -17.16
N ALA A 151 -3.69 -6.09 -17.26
CA ALA A 151 -2.52 -6.81 -17.73
C ALA A 151 -2.08 -6.43 -19.15
N ASP A 152 -3.00 -5.93 -19.97
CA ASP A 152 -2.78 -5.51 -21.35
C ASP A 152 -2.45 -4.01 -21.49
N VAL A 153 -2.45 -3.27 -20.36
CA VAL A 153 -2.17 -1.82 -20.37
C VAL A 153 -0.65 -1.58 -20.48
N PRO A 154 -0.20 -0.76 -21.45
CA PRO A 154 1.21 -0.41 -21.58
C PRO A 154 1.78 0.21 -20.31
N GLY A 155 2.90 -0.33 -19.83
CA GLY A 155 3.59 0.12 -18.63
C GLY A 155 2.98 -0.34 -17.31
N TYR A 156 1.84 -1.02 -17.31
CA TYR A 156 1.36 -1.72 -16.13
C TYR A 156 2.29 -2.89 -15.78
N ARG A 157 2.61 -3.07 -14.50
CA ARG A 157 3.42 -4.19 -13.99
C ARG A 157 2.61 -5.14 -13.14
N SER A 158 1.97 -4.60 -12.11
CA SER A 158 1.21 -5.40 -11.16
C SER A 158 0.21 -4.56 -10.37
N HIS A 159 -0.79 -5.20 -9.82
CA HIS A 159 -1.54 -4.64 -8.70
C HIS A 159 -1.93 -5.73 -7.71
N SER A 160 -2.10 -5.30 -6.46
CA SER A 160 -2.59 -6.11 -5.36
C SER A 160 -3.75 -5.38 -4.70
N VAL A 161 -4.80 -6.11 -4.37
CA VAL A 161 -5.92 -5.59 -3.59
C VAL A 161 -5.83 -6.16 -2.18
N PHE A 162 -5.75 -5.27 -1.20
CA PHE A 162 -5.74 -5.63 0.20
C PHE A 162 -7.13 -5.39 0.77
N LYS A 163 -7.68 -6.40 1.43
CA LYS A 163 -8.90 -6.28 2.22
C LYS A 163 -8.56 -5.76 3.60
N GLY A 164 -9.13 -4.63 3.96
CA GLY A 164 -8.98 -4.05 5.29
C GLY A 164 -9.63 -4.93 6.36
N LEU A 165 -8.88 -5.25 7.40
CA LEU A 165 -9.32 -6.02 8.56
C LEU A 165 -9.55 -5.11 9.77
N ARG A 166 -8.61 -4.22 10.02
CA ARG A 166 -8.62 -3.30 11.15
C ARG A 166 -7.77 -2.07 10.81
N ALA A 167 -8.19 -0.92 11.28
CA ALA A 167 -7.41 0.30 11.18
C ALA A 167 -7.30 1.01 12.53
N MET A 168 -6.17 1.71 12.74
CA MET A 168 -6.06 2.74 13.77
C MET A 168 -6.09 4.09 13.06
N PHE A 169 -6.93 5.00 13.60
CA PHE A 169 -7.15 6.35 13.07
C PHE A 169 -7.89 6.42 11.73
N VAL A 170 -8.64 5.36 11.38
CA VAL A 170 -9.59 5.30 10.25
C VAL A 170 -10.83 4.58 10.73
N GLU A 171 -12.01 5.11 10.42
CA GLU A 171 -13.29 4.49 10.75
C GLU A 171 -13.90 3.77 9.53
N GLY A 172 -14.62 2.67 9.80
CA GLY A 172 -15.34 1.90 8.78
C GLY A 172 -14.50 0.89 8.03
N ALA A 173 -15.12 0.19 7.09
CA ALA A 173 -14.44 -0.76 6.21
C ALA A 173 -13.63 -0.04 5.13
N PHE A 174 -12.57 -0.69 4.68
CA PHE A 174 -11.69 -0.14 3.64
C PHE A 174 -11.06 -1.23 2.78
N ALA A 175 -10.62 -0.85 1.60
CA ALA A 175 -9.76 -1.65 0.73
C ALA A 175 -8.56 -0.80 0.30
N VAL A 176 -7.44 -1.45 -0.02
CA VAL A 176 -6.25 -0.78 -0.54
C VAL A 176 -5.86 -1.40 -1.87
N VAL A 177 -5.52 -0.57 -2.84
CA VAL A 177 -4.86 -0.98 -4.07
C VAL A 177 -3.40 -0.53 -4.01
N TYR A 178 -2.50 -1.49 -4.14
CA TYR A 178 -1.07 -1.27 -4.32
C TYR A 178 -0.72 -1.64 -5.75
N SER A 179 -0.35 -0.68 -6.58
CA SER A 179 -0.01 -0.92 -7.99
C SER A 179 1.39 -0.46 -8.34
N GLN A 180 2.03 -1.19 -9.26
CA GLN A 180 3.37 -0.89 -9.77
C GLN A 180 3.31 -0.66 -11.29
N TRP A 181 4.06 0.32 -11.74
CA TRP A 181 4.10 0.76 -13.13
C TRP A 181 5.56 0.89 -13.58
N ASP A 182 5.80 0.78 -14.90
CA ASP A 182 7.15 0.93 -15.45
C ASP A 182 7.70 2.36 -15.26
N SER A 183 6.82 3.38 -15.23
CA SER A 183 7.21 4.77 -15.01
C SER A 183 6.02 5.66 -14.67
N LYS A 184 6.31 6.90 -14.23
CA LYS A 184 5.31 7.95 -14.03
C LYS A 184 4.53 8.24 -15.32
N GLU A 185 5.20 8.30 -16.45
CA GLU A 185 4.59 8.58 -17.74
C GLU A 185 3.56 7.52 -18.12
N SER A 186 3.84 6.24 -17.85
CA SER A 186 2.90 5.14 -18.10
C SER A 186 1.68 5.24 -17.17
N TYR A 187 1.90 5.55 -15.90
CA TYR A 187 0.84 5.78 -14.92
C TYR A 187 -0.05 6.96 -15.32
N ASP A 188 0.55 8.11 -15.65
CA ASP A 188 -0.16 9.31 -16.08
C ASP A 188 -0.93 9.08 -17.38
N ALA A 189 -0.32 8.40 -18.37
CA ALA A 189 -0.96 8.06 -19.63
C ALA A 189 -2.20 7.20 -19.44
N PHE A 190 -2.15 6.24 -18.51
CA PHE A 190 -3.31 5.43 -18.16
C PHE A 190 -4.40 6.27 -17.48
N HIS A 191 -4.07 7.05 -16.46
CA HIS A 191 -5.05 7.82 -15.70
C HIS A 191 -5.58 9.04 -16.46
N GLY A 192 -4.79 9.60 -17.38
CA GLY A 192 -5.16 10.75 -18.20
C GLY A 192 -6.07 10.43 -19.41
N VAL A 193 -6.48 9.17 -19.61
CA VAL A 193 -7.40 8.82 -20.70
C VAL A 193 -8.77 9.48 -20.46
N PRO A 194 -9.27 10.34 -21.37
CA PRO A 194 -10.59 10.93 -21.27
C PRO A 194 -11.70 9.87 -21.26
N ASP A 195 -12.77 10.11 -20.52
CA ASP A 195 -13.85 9.11 -20.29
C ASP A 195 -14.46 8.58 -21.60
N GLU A 196 -14.64 9.44 -22.60
CA GLU A 196 -15.18 9.06 -23.90
C GLU A 196 -14.23 8.14 -24.72
N ARG A 197 -12.96 8.08 -24.35
CA ARG A 197 -11.97 7.18 -24.98
C ARG A 197 -11.70 5.91 -24.19
N LYS A 198 -12.18 5.84 -22.95
CA LYS A 198 -12.04 4.62 -22.15
C LYS A 198 -12.89 3.49 -22.72
N PRO A 199 -12.42 2.24 -22.75
CA PRO A 199 -13.23 1.08 -23.07
C PRO A 199 -14.47 1.00 -22.18
N GLN A 200 -15.59 0.50 -22.70
CA GLN A 200 -16.85 0.41 -21.96
C GLN A 200 -16.70 -0.37 -20.64
N ALA A 201 -15.96 -1.49 -20.65
CA ALA A 201 -15.72 -2.28 -19.44
C ALA A 201 -15.01 -1.49 -18.34
N ARG A 202 -14.01 -0.67 -18.72
CA ARG A 202 -13.31 0.21 -17.79
C ARG A 202 -14.23 1.27 -17.20
N ARG A 203 -15.03 1.96 -18.02
CA ARG A 203 -15.97 2.98 -17.54
C ARG A 203 -16.99 2.38 -16.56
N ALA A 204 -17.62 1.26 -16.93
CA ALA A 204 -18.57 0.60 -16.05
C ALA A 204 -17.95 0.15 -14.71
N ASN A 205 -16.71 -0.34 -14.73
CA ASN A 205 -15.98 -0.67 -13.51
C ASN A 205 -15.69 0.57 -12.65
N GLU A 206 -15.16 1.64 -13.25
CA GLU A 206 -14.84 2.89 -12.54
C GLU A 206 -16.10 3.56 -11.96
N GLU A 207 -17.21 3.57 -12.69
CA GLU A 207 -18.51 4.06 -12.21
C GLU A 207 -18.98 3.25 -10.99
N ARG A 208 -18.93 1.92 -11.08
CA ARG A 208 -19.37 1.08 -9.97
C ARG A 208 -18.46 1.20 -8.74
N VAL A 209 -17.14 1.33 -8.94
CA VAL A 209 -16.20 1.63 -7.83
C VAL A 209 -16.54 2.96 -7.18
N ALA A 210 -16.83 4.00 -7.97
CA ALA A 210 -17.20 5.32 -7.44
C ALA A 210 -18.50 5.27 -6.62
N GLU A 211 -19.50 4.51 -7.05
CA GLU A 211 -20.78 4.34 -6.33
C GLU A 211 -20.59 3.71 -4.94
N LEU A 212 -19.67 2.74 -4.79
CA LEU A 212 -19.44 2.06 -3.53
C LEU A 212 -18.46 2.83 -2.61
N THR A 213 -17.69 3.74 -3.17
CA THR A 213 -16.63 4.44 -2.46
C THR A 213 -17.18 5.65 -1.69
N VAL A 214 -17.04 5.66 -0.37
CA VAL A 214 -17.38 6.79 0.50
C VAL A 214 -16.29 7.87 0.46
N GLU A 215 -15.03 7.44 0.45
CA GLU A 215 -13.87 8.31 0.40
C GLU A 215 -12.72 7.57 -0.28
N ARG A 216 -11.94 8.29 -1.09
CA ARG A 216 -10.73 7.78 -1.72
C ARG A 216 -9.58 8.71 -1.43
N ASP A 217 -8.45 8.13 -1.01
CA ASP A 217 -7.18 8.82 -0.87
C ASP A 217 -6.12 8.08 -1.68
N SER A 218 -5.21 8.81 -2.30
CA SER A 218 -4.17 8.25 -3.14
C SER A 218 -2.90 9.07 -3.08
N ASN A 219 -1.77 8.38 -3.15
CA ASN A 219 -0.48 9.02 -3.36
C ASN A 219 0.42 8.09 -4.17
N THR A 220 1.42 8.65 -4.81
CA THR A 220 2.44 7.89 -5.53
C THR A 220 3.74 7.87 -4.75
N TYR A 221 4.53 6.82 -4.97
CA TYR A 221 5.66 6.52 -4.12
C TYR A 221 6.83 5.94 -4.90
N ARG A 222 8.02 6.10 -4.34
CA ARG A 222 9.22 5.34 -4.69
C ARG A 222 9.65 4.51 -3.50
N VAL A 223 9.98 3.24 -3.72
CA VAL A 223 10.61 2.39 -2.71
C VAL A 223 12.02 2.92 -2.43
N VAL A 224 12.33 3.18 -1.16
CA VAL A 224 13.64 3.75 -0.76
C VAL A 224 14.44 2.82 0.13
N HIS A 225 13.78 1.89 0.83
CA HIS A 225 14.45 0.95 1.71
C HIS A 225 13.62 -0.31 1.88
N THR A 226 14.27 -1.46 1.98
CA THR A 226 13.61 -2.73 2.28
C THR A 226 14.52 -3.63 3.10
N ARG A 227 13.93 -4.41 4.02
CA ARG A 227 14.60 -5.43 4.79
C ARG A 227 13.67 -6.60 5.09
N ALA A 228 14.20 -7.81 5.08
CA ALA A 228 13.50 -9.03 5.46
C ALA A 228 14.24 -9.73 6.60
N ALA A 229 13.52 -10.53 7.38
CA ALA A 229 14.10 -11.35 8.43
C ALA A 229 15.10 -12.35 7.83
N GLY A 230 16.27 -12.47 8.42
CA GLY A 230 17.32 -13.39 7.96
C GLY A 230 18.11 -12.92 6.72
N ALA A 231 17.92 -11.67 6.27
CA ALA A 231 18.72 -11.06 5.20
C ALA A 231 19.89 -10.27 5.75
#